data_1912f711d93df95aba3368f82475e1ec
#
_entry.id   1912f711d93df95aba3368f82475e1ec
#
_cell.length_a   1.000
_cell.length_b   1.000
_cell.length_c   1.000
_cell.angle_alpha   90.00
_cell.angle_beta   90.00
_cell.angle_gamma   90.00
#
_symmetry.space_group_name_H-M   'P 1'
#
loop_
_entity.id
_entity.type
_entity.pdbx_description
1 polymer ?
#
loop_
_entity_poly.entity_id
_entity_poly.type
_entity_poly.pdbx_seq_one_letter_code
_entity_poly.pdbx_strand_id
1 'polypeptide(L)'
;MTAEHFIQFKAFPAEPFQDNAEIIVALLGEYPFTTFETDDSGVSAFAEEGSITQSELDEAALQIADFCTKACETTQVEKQNWNEAWEKNFFDSITIDGQIHIRAPFHPEGPAVPYTITITPRMSFGTGHHRTTQLMLSNMLKEANSFNNSKVLDMGCGTGVLAIAAEKFGAAEIMGIDNESWAAENAVENALANGCLRFSALHGDASALSSVEPATFDAVLANIHLNVLLNDGATYWQVLKPGGLLFLSGFYLQDLSIITDYYQSLGAELLNHQGMEDWCAVVFRK
;
A
#
# COMPACT_ATOMS: atom_id res chain seq x y z
N MET A 1 1.65 -15.80 26.72
CA MET A 1 2.95 -16.31 26.23
C MET A 1 2.71 -16.63 24.79
N THR A 2 3.34 -15.91 23.89
CA THR A 2 3.28 -16.20 22.44
C THR A 2 4.10 -17.47 22.21
N ALA A 3 3.56 -18.45 21.48
CA ALA A 3 4.27 -19.68 21.13
C ALA A 3 5.61 -19.31 20.47
N GLU A 4 6.71 -19.87 20.97
CA GLU A 4 8.06 -19.61 20.43
C GLU A 4 8.38 -20.54 19.24
N HIS A 5 7.54 -21.60 19.02
CA HIS A 5 7.74 -22.61 18.00
C HIS A 5 6.47 -22.84 17.19
N PHE A 6 6.67 -23.23 15.95
CA PHE A 6 5.63 -23.69 15.03
C PHE A 6 5.90 -25.13 14.59
N ILE A 7 4.85 -25.84 14.22
CA ILE A 7 4.92 -27.10 13.49
C ILE A 7 4.78 -26.78 12.01
N GLN A 8 5.80 -27.07 11.23
CA GLN A 8 5.74 -27.06 9.77
C GLN A 8 5.37 -28.47 9.29
N PHE A 9 4.30 -28.56 8.51
CA PHE A 9 3.87 -29.76 7.81
C PHE A 9 4.08 -29.54 6.32
N LYS A 10 4.97 -30.33 5.70
CA LYS A 10 5.36 -30.18 4.30
C LYS A 10 4.83 -31.34 3.47
N ALA A 11 4.04 -31.01 2.46
CA ALA A 11 3.50 -31.92 1.45
C ALA A 11 4.21 -31.73 0.11
N PHE A 12 4.30 -32.79 -0.69
CA PHE A 12 5.02 -32.82 -1.97
C PHE A 12 4.04 -33.19 -3.10
N PRO A 13 3.41 -32.20 -3.74
CA PRO A 13 2.39 -32.44 -4.77
C PRO A 13 2.87 -33.32 -5.92
N ALA A 14 2.00 -34.21 -6.41
CA ALA A 14 2.21 -34.96 -7.65
C ALA A 14 1.87 -34.06 -8.87
N GLU A 15 2.23 -34.51 -10.07
CA GLU A 15 1.82 -33.83 -11.30
C GLU A 15 0.31 -34.07 -11.61
N PRO A 16 -0.43 -33.09 -12.09
CA PRO A 16 -0.02 -31.69 -12.33
C PRO A 16 0.15 -30.92 -11.00
N PHE A 17 1.36 -30.35 -10.80
CA PHE A 17 1.78 -29.77 -9.53
C PHE A 17 0.82 -28.71 -9.00
N GLN A 18 0.47 -27.74 -9.84
CA GLN A 18 -0.36 -26.59 -9.42
C GLN A 18 -1.76 -27.03 -8.95
N ASP A 19 -2.41 -27.91 -9.71
CA ASP A 19 -3.77 -28.39 -9.39
C ASP A 19 -3.76 -29.19 -8.08
N ASN A 20 -2.76 -30.07 -7.89
CA ASN A 20 -2.63 -30.87 -6.68
C ASN A 20 -2.22 -30.00 -5.48
N ALA A 21 -1.39 -28.99 -5.65
CA ALA A 21 -1.04 -28.04 -4.58
C ALA A 21 -2.28 -27.28 -4.08
N GLU A 22 -3.14 -26.82 -4.96
CA GLU A 22 -4.40 -26.16 -4.59
C GLU A 22 -5.36 -27.07 -3.83
N ILE A 23 -5.48 -28.34 -4.27
CA ILE A 23 -6.28 -29.36 -3.57
C ILE A 23 -5.71 -29.62 -2.17
N ILE A 24 -4.39 -29.78 -2.06
CA ILE A 24 -3.69 -30.01 -0.78
C ILE A 24 -3.96 -28.83 0.17
N VAL A 25 -3.80 -27.59 -0.27
CA VAL A 25 -4.08 -26.41 0.56
C VAL A 25 -5.54 -26.39 1.03
N ALA A 26 -6.49 -26.70 0.15
CA ALA A 26 -7.90 -26.73 0.50
C ALA A 26 -8.22 -27.79 1.57
N LEU A 27 -7.67 -29.01 1.43
CA LEU A 27 -7.87 -30.09 2.39
C LEU A 27 -7.19 -29.82 3.73
N LEU A 28 -5.95 -29.29 3.70
CA LEU A 28 -5.23 -28.91 4.92
C LEU A 28 -5.87 -27.73 5.65
N GLY A 29 -6.65 -26.90 4.97
CA GLY A 29 -7.43 -25.82 5.57
C GLY A 29 -8.52 -26.28 6.56
N GLU A 30 -8.86 -27.58 6.60
CA GLU A 30 -9.77 -28.17 7.59
C GLU A 30 -9.10 -28.41 8.96
N TYR A 31 -7.78 -28.32 9.03
CA TYR A 31 -6.97 -28.52 10.23
C TYR A 31 -6.49 -27.17 10.81
N PRO A 32 -5.95 -27.12 12.03
CA PRO A 32 -5.55 -25.88 12.71
C PRO A 32 -4.27 -25.23 12.14
N PHE A 33 -4.04 -25.33 10.83
CA PHE A 33 -2.97 -24.59 10.16
C PHE A 33 -3.40 -23.13 9.94
N THR A 34 -2.51 -22.19 10.24
CA THR A 34 -2.77 -20.75 10.17
C THR A 34 -2.15 -20.08 8.94
N THR A 35 -1.14 -20.73 8.34
CA THR A 35 -0.40 -20.18 7.20
C THR A 35 -0.05 -21.28 6.22
N PHE A 36 -0.10 -20.98 4.93
CA PHE A 36 0.27 -21.88 3.84
C PHE A 36 1.27 -21.19 2.91
N GLU A 37 2.29 -21.91 2.49
CA GLU A 37 3.27 -21.47 1.51
C GLU A 37 3.41 -22.55 0.43
N THR A 38 3.43 -22.14 -0.83
CA THR A 38 3.65 -23.02 -1.98
C THR A 38 4.84 -22.51 -2.78
N ASP A 39 5.83 -23.39 -2.96
CA ASP A 39 7.00 -23.14 -3.79
C ASP A 39 7.31 -24.35 -4.67
N ASP A 40 8.36 -24.28 -5.49
CA ASP A 40 8.78 -25.37 -6.38
C ASP A 40 9.14 -26.65 -5.62
N SER A 41 9.30 -26.62 -4.30
CA SER A 41 9.66 -27.77 -3.44
C SER A 41 8.45 -28.42 -2.78
N GLY A 42 7.26 -27.79 -2.79
CA GLY A 42 6.04 -28.34 -2.21
C GLY A 42 5.11 -27.30 -1.57
N VAL A 43 4.16 -27.83 -0.79
CA VAL A 43 3.24 -27.05 0.05
C VAL A 43 3.67 -27.20 1.51
N SER A 44 3.92 -26.09 2.17
CA SER A 44 4.20 -26.01 3.61
C SER A 44 3.01 -25.40 4.34
N ALA A 45 2.46 -26.08 5.33
CA ALA A 45 1.42 -25.60 6.22
C ALA A 45 2.00 -25.42 7.64
N PHE A 46 1.63 -24.34 8.32
CA PHE A 46 2.19 -23.99 9.63
C PHE A 46 1.08 -23.90 10.68
N ALA A 47 1.32 -24.50 11.84
CA ALA A 47 0.46 -24.44 13.01
C ALA A 47 1.27 -24.01 14.24
N GLU A 48 0.65 -23.29 15.19
CA GLU A 48 1.30 -23.00 16.47
C GLU A 48 1.59 -24.30 17.23
N GLU A 49 2.72 -24.38 17.93
CA GLU A 49 3.03 -25.53 18.77
C GLU A 49 1.94 -25.75 19.81
N GLY A 50 1.40 -26.97 19.83
CA GLY A 50 0.30 -27.35 20.71
C GLY A 50 -1.10 -27.05 20.18
N SER A 51 -1.25 -26.37 19.05
CA SER A 51 -2.56 -26.18 18.40
C SER A 51 -3.00 -27.34 17.55
N ILE A 52 -2.07 -28.21 17.12
CA ILE A 52 -2.31 -29.41 16.32
C ILE A 52 -1.70 -30.64 17.02
N THR A 53 -2.43 -31.74 17.06
CA THR A 53 -2.00 -32.99 17.66
C THR A 53 -1.33 -33.91 16.63
N GLN A 54 -0.54 -34.87 17.08
CA GLN A 54 0.07 -35.89 16.19
C GLN A 54 -1.01 -36.66 15.42
N SER A 55 -2.15 -36.98 16.05
CA SER A 55 -3.25 -37.69 15.39
C SER A 55 -3.84 -36.86 14.22
N GLU A 56 -4.00 -35.56 14.39
CA GLU A 56 -4.48 -34.68 13.33
C GLU A 56 -3.45 -34.54 12.20
N LEU A 57 -2.14 -34.50 12.51
CA LEU A 57 -1.08 -34.52 11.50
C LEU A 57 -1.10 -35.82 10.68
N ASP A 58 -1.29 -36.97 11.35
CA ASP A 58 -1.37 -38.27 10.71
C ASP A 58 -2.63 -38.37 9.82
N GLU A 59 -3.77 -37.87 10.28
CA GLU A 59 -5.02 -37.79 9.51
C GLU A 59 -4.87 -36.89 8.30
N ALA A 60 -4.29 -35.70 8.48
CA ALA A 60 -4.01 -34.75 7.39
C ALA A 60 -3.12 -35.38 6.31
N ALA A 61 -2.05 -36.10 6.74
CA ALA A 61 -1.16 -36.80 5.82
C ALA A 61 -1.88 -37.91 5.02
N LEU A 62 -2.79 -38.65 5.66
CA LEU A 62 -3.60 -39.67 4.99
C LEU A 62 -4.60 -39.05 3.99
N GLN A 63 -5.22 -37.96 4.35
CA GLN A 63 -6.22 -37.30 3.51
C GLN A 63 -5.63 -36.75 2.19
N ILE A 64 -4.38 -36.29 2.20
CA ILE A 64 -3.72 -35.75 1.00
C ILE A 64 -2.78 -36.78 0.30
N ALA A 65 -2.68 -38.00 0.78
CA ALA A 65 -1.69 -38.96 0.29
C ALA A 65 -1.78 -39.21 -1.23
N ASP A 66 -2.99 -39.28 -1.77
CA ASP A 66 -3.24 -39.54 -3.20
C ASP A 66 -2.78 -38.39 -4.12
N PHE A 67 -2.58 -37.20 -3.55
CA PHE A 67 -2.12 -35.99 -4.24
C PHE A 67 -0.63 -35.74 -4.12
N CYS A 68 0.10 -36.58 -3.38
CA CYS A 68 1.52 -36.41 -3.06
C CYS A 68 2.41 -37.47 -3.74
N THR A 69 3.64 -37.06 -4.09
CA THR A 69 4.67 -37.93 -4.66
C THR A 69 5.39 -38.77 -3.59
N LYS A 70 5.44 -38.33 -2.36
CA LYS A 70 6.05 -38.97 -1.20
C LYS A 70 5.35 -38.60 0.10
N ALA A 71 5.72 -39.29 1.20
CA ALA A 71 5.19 -39.01 2.54
C ALA A 71 5.48 -37.52 2.94
N CYS A 72 4.52 -36.95 3.67
CA CYS A 72 4.66 -35.63 4.25
C CYS A 72 5.75 -35.59 5.32
N GLU A 73 6.37 -34.47 5.51
CA GLU A 73 7.40 -34.23 6.51
C GLU A 73 6.88 -33.27 7.56
N THR A 74 7.06 -33.56 8.84
CA THR A 74 6.72 -32.67 9.94
C THR A 74 7.99 -32.26 10.66
N THR A 75 8.20 -30.95 10.81
CA THR A 75 9.35 -30.39 11.52
C THR A 75 8.90 -29.33 12.50
N GLN A 76 9.54 -29.29 13.66
CA GLN A 76 9.40 -28.16 14.56
C GLN A 76 10.32 -27.05 14.07
N VAL A 77 9.77 -25.85 13.81
CA VAL A 77 10.52 -24.69 13.39
C VAL A 77 10.42 -23.63 14.48
N GLU A 78 11.55 -23.03 14.84
CA GLU A 78 11.52 -21.86 15.70
C GLU A 78 10.72 -20.79 15.00
N LYS A 79 10.03 -19.96 15.78
CA LYS A 79 9.40 -18.76 15.26
C LYS A 79 10.50 -17.94 14.59
N GLN A 80 10.73 -18.23 13.31
CA GLN A 80 11.49 -17.28 12.52
C GLN A 80 10.73 -15.98 12.61
N ASN A 81 11.42 -14.94 13.01
CA ASN A 81 10.88 -13.60 12.90
C ASN A 81 10.77 -13.28 11.40
N TRP A 82 9.72 -13.84 10.78
CA TRP A 82 9.41 -13.62 9.36
C TRP A 82 9.36 -12.11 9.07
N ASN A 83 8.99 -11.32 10.07
CA ASN A 83 9.09 -9.88 10.00
C ASN A 83 10.55 -9.45 9.81
N GLU A 84 11.50 -10.02 10.52
CA GLU A 84 12.93 -9.61 10.40
C GLU A 84 13.54 -10.04 9.06
N ALA A 85 13.22 -11.24 8.57
CA ALA A 85 13.66 -11.71 7.24
C ALA A 85 12.96 -10.92 6.12
N TRP A 86 11.68 -10.62 6.30
CA TRP A 86 10.87 -9.80 5.42
C TRP A 86 11.35 -8.33 5.46
N GLU A 87 11.59 -7.77 6.65
CA GLU A 87 12.15 -6.44 6.88
C GLU A 87 13.50 -6.26 6.18
N LYS A 88 14.40 -7.24 6.27
CA LYS A 88 15.73 -7.21 5.62
C LYS A 88 15.67 -7.26 4.09
N ASN A 89 14.63 -7.86 3.53
CA ASN A 89 14.48 -8.08 2.09
C ASN A 89 13.37 -7.23 1.46
N PHE A 90 12.63 -6.43 2.26
CA PHE A 90 11.40 -5.80 1.79
C PHE A 90 11.65 -4.70 0.75
N PHE A 91 12.57 -3.79 1.02
CA PHE A 91 13.04 -2.77 0.07
C PHE A 91 14.16 -1.92 0.69
N ASP A 92 14.96 -1.28 -0.15
CA ASP A 92 15.93 -0.28 0.28
C ASP A 92 15.26 1.07 0.52
N SER A 93 15.84 1.93 1.37
CA SER A 93 15.37 3.31 1.48
C SER A 93 15.59 4.07 0.17
N ILE A 94 14.72 5.02 -0.14
CA ILE A 94 14.79 5.77 -1.40
C ILE A 94 14.85 7.28 -1.14
N THR A 95 15.59 7.99 -1.99
CA THR A 95 15.65 9.46 -1.94
C THR A 95 15.12 10.03 -3.26
N ILE A 96 14.10 10.89 -3.18
CA ILE A 96 13.44 11.53 -4.31
C ILE A 96 13.96 12.96 -4.43
N ASP A 97 14.43 13.32 -5.63
CA ASP A 97 14.98 14.63 -6.00
C ASP A 97 16.02 15.18 -5.01
N GLY A 98 16.71 14.29 -4.28
CA GLY A 98 17.69 14.67 -3.26
C GLY A 98 17.14 15.41 -2.05
N GLN A 99 15.80 15.47 -1.88
CA GLN A 99 15.15 16.27 -0.85
C GLN A 99 14.16 15.49 0.03
N ILE A 100 13.55 14.43 -0.48
CA ILE A 100 12.64 13.58 0.30
C ILE A 100 13.28 12.21 0.44
N HIS A 101 13.55 11.78 1.67
CA HIS A 101 14.06 10.45 1.97
C HIS A 101 12.96 9.61 2.62
N ILE A 102 12.62 8.48 2.00
CA ILE A 102 11.62 7.53 2.53
C ILE A 102 12.35 6.29 3.00
N ARG A 103 12.07 5.88 4.23
CA ARG A 103 12.66 4.70 4.84
C ARG A 103 11.64 3.93 5.68
N ALA A 104 11.92 2.66 5.95
CA ALA A 104 11.25 1.92 7.01
C ALA A 104 11.90 2.17 8.37
N PRO A 105 11.23 1.89 9.51
CA PRO A 105 11.78 2.07 10.85
C PRO A 105 13.09 1.30 11.10
N PHE A 106 13.24 0.14 10.46
CA PHE A 106 14.40 -0.75 10.59
C PHE A 106 15.57 -0.37 9.66
N HIS A 107 15.39 0.57 8.72
CA HIS A 107 16.49 1.06 7.89
C HIS A 107 17.41 1.97 8.69
N PRO A 108 18.73 1.99 8.38
CA PRO A 108 19.65 2.96 8.97
C PRO A 108 19.19 4.39 8.66
N GLU A 109 19.69 5.33 9.46
CA GLU A 109 19.52 6.74 9.15
C GLU A 109 20.10 7.03 7.76
N GLY A 110 19.27 7.63 6.91
CA GLY A 110 19.62 7.96 5.54
C GLY A 110 20.41 9.27 5.43
N PRO A 111 20.56 9.81 4.22
CA PRO A 111 21.22 11.07 3.98
C PRO A 111 20.50 12.22 4.70
N ALA A 112 21.25 13.25 5.08
CA ALA A 112 20.67 14.48 5.60
C ALA A 112 19.96 15.22 4.48
N VAL A 113 18.63 15.18 4.49
CA VAL A 113 17.77 15.85 3.50
C VAL A 113 16.70 16.68 4.22
N PRO A 114 16.06 17.65 3.53
CA PRO A 114 15.02 18.49 4.14
C PRO A 114 13.85 17.71 4.73
N TYR A 115 13.45 16.62 4.08
CA TYR A 115 12.25 15.86 4.45
C TYR A 115 12.57 14.36 4.56
N THR A 116 12.49 13.81 5.76
CA THR A 116 12.55 12.37 5.99
C THR A 116 11.16 11.86 6.36
N ILE A 117 10.72 10.79 5.71
CA ILE A 117 9.44 10.13 5.93
C ILE A 117 9.72 8.67 6.31
N THR A 118 9.23 8.25 7.46
CA THR A 118 9.32 6.87 7.92
C THR A 118 7.99 6.18 7.68
N ILE A 119 7.98 5.12 6.88
CA ILE A 119 6.79 4.31 6.57
C ILE A 119 6.98 2.91 7.12
N THR A 120 6.09 2.49 8.00
CA THR A 120 5.99 1.09 8.40
C THR A 120 5.27 0.36 7.30
N PRO A 121 5.97 -0.53 6.56
CA PRO A 121 5.35 -1.26 5.47
C PRO A 121 4.33 -2.25 6.03
N ARG A 122 3.13 -2.22 5.43
CA ARG A 122 2.08 -3.22 5.57
C ARG A 122 1.61 -3.58 4.16
N MET A 123 0.53 -4.32 4.01
CA MET A 123 -0.05 -4.62 2.69
C MET A 123 -0.70 -3.38 2.02
N SER A 124 -0.36 -2.15 2.46
CA SER A 124 -0.84 -0.89 1.89
C SER A 124 0.08 -0.40 0.77
N PHE A 125 -0.50 0.15 -0.29
CA PHE A 125 0.23 0.85 -1.34
C PHE A 125 0.83 2.17 -0.81
N GLY A 126 1.97 2.62 -1.38
CA GLY A 126 2.56 3.92 -1.04
C GLY A 126 3.84 3.84 -0.18
N THR A 127 4.63 2.77 -0.30
CA THR A 127 5.96 2.65 0.36
C THR A 127 7.02 3.58 -0.24
N GLY A 128 6.70 4.33 -1.29
CA GLY A 128 7.63 5.23 -1.99
C GLY A 128 8.31 4.62 -3.21
N HIS A 129 8.35 3.29 -3.36
CA HIS A 129 9.11 2.60 -4.42
C HIS A 129 8.42 2.61 -5.76
N HIS A 130 7.09 2.62 -5.78
CA HIS A 130 6.35 2.67 -7.03
C HIS A 130 6.57 4.01 -7.75
N ARG A 131 6.73 3.97 -9.08
CA ARG A 131 7.03 5.16 -9.90
C ARG A 131 5.99 6.27 -9.74
N THR A 132 4.72 5.89 -9.60
CA THR A 132 3.63 6.86 -9.39
C THR A 132 3.77 7.63 -8.08
N THR A 133 4.17 6.97 -6.99
CA THR A 133 4.42 7.63 -5.70
C THR A 133 5.60 8.59 -5.80
N GLN A 134 6.69 8.20 -6.48
CA GLN A 134 7.84 9.06 -6.71
C GLN A 134 7.47 10.30 -7.54
N LEU A 135 6.70 10.12 -8.62
CA LEU A 135 6.20 11.20 -9.48
C LEU A 135 5.29 12.16 -8.70
N MET A 136 4.38 11.64 -7.87
CA MET A 136 3.52 12.47 -7.02
C MET A 136 4.36 13.33 -6.07
N LEU A 137 5.28 12.72 -5.32
CA LEU A 137 6.13 13.43 -4.37
C LEU A 137 7.06 14.44 -5.04
N SER A 138 7.59 14.13 -6.23
CA SER A 138 8.38 15.07 -7.04
C SER A 138 7.55 16.28 -7.47
N ASN A 139 6.31 16.08 -7.93
CA ASN A 139 5.41 17.17 -8.29
C ASN A 139 4.98 17.99 -7.06
N MET A 140 4.66 17.34 -5.95
CA MET A 140 4.33 18.03 -4.70
C MET A 140 5.50 18.86 -4.18
N LEU A 141 6.74 18.38 -4.33
CA LEU A 141 7.94 19.11 -3.93
C LEU A 141 8.13 20.39 -4.74
N LYS A 142 7.85 20.36 -6.05
CA LYS A 142 7.92 21.55 -6.91
C LYS A 142 6.91 22.63 -6.49
N GLU A 143 5.77 22.19 -5.99
CA GLU A 143 4.68 23.04 -5.51
C GLU A 143 4.66 23.14 -3.96
N ALA A 144 5.77 22.86 -3.27
CA ALA A 144 5.82 22.76 -1.80
C ALA A 144 5.27 24.00 -1.10
N ASN A 145 5.51 25.19 -1.65
CA ASN A 145 5.00 26.45 -1.10
C ASN A 145 3.47 26.55 -1.10
N SER A 146 2.80 25.85 -2.02
CA SER A 146 1.33 25.84 -2.12
C SER A 146 0.68 25.04 -0.99
N PHE A 147 1.45 24.21 -0.31
CA PHE A 147 0.96 23.45 0.86
C PHE A 147 0.98 24.27 2.16
N ASN A 148 1.70 25.41 2.20
CA ASN A 148 1.81 26.19 3.42
C ASN A 148 0.44 26.71 3.90
N ASN A 149 0.03 26.32 5.11
CA ASN A 149 -1.26 26.62 5.73
C ASN A 149 -2.48 26.17 4.88
N SER A 150 -2.32 25.14 4.05
CA SER A 150 -3.35 24.60 3.16
C SER A 150 -4.19 23.54 3.84
N LYS A 151 -5.39 23.31 3.28
CA LYS A 151 -6.25 22.15 3.56
C LYS A 151 -6.15 21.16 2.40
N VAL A 152 -5.77 19.93 2.69
CA VAL A 152 -5.42 18.91 1.70
C VAL A 152 -6.35 17.71 1.81
N LEU A 153 -6.76 17.15 0.67
CA LEU A 153 -7.44 15.86 0.55
C LEU A 153 -6.48 14.85 -0.10
N ASP A 154 -6.34 13.66 0.48
CA ASP A 154 -5.58 12.53 -0.07
C ASP A 154 -6.54 11.34 -0.32
N MET A 155 -6.90 11.11 -1.59
CA MET A 155 -7.83 10.05 -2.02
C MET A 155 -7.06 8.78 -2.38
N GLY A 156 -7.44 7.66 -1.72
CA GLY A 156 -6.67 6.42 -1.76
C GLY A 156 -5.36 6.60 -1.00
N CYS A 157 -5.43 7.05 0.26
CA CYS A 157 -4.26 7.50 1.01
C CYS A 157 -3.23 6.40 1.32
N GLY A 158 -3.60 5.11 1.26
CA GLY A 158 -2.72 3.96 1.42
C GLY A 158 -1.90 4.02 2.70
N THR A 159 -0.56 4.12 2.58
CA THR A 159 0.34 4.29 3.74
C THR A 159 0.31 5.69 4.34
N GLY A 160 -0.36 6.66 3.73
CA GLY A 160 -0.36 8.06 4.11
C GLY A 160 0.90 8.84 3.68
N VAL A 161 1.74 8.28 2.82
CA VAL A 161 3.02 8.90 2.43
C VAL A 161 2.85 10.29 1.82
N LEU A 162 1.81 10.51 0.99
CA LEU A 162 1.52 11.81 0.38
C LEU A 162 0.97 12.80 1.41
N ALA A 163 0.06 12.36 2.27
CA ALA A 163 -0.47 13.14 3.38
C ALA A 163 0.65 13.61 4.34
N ILE A 164 1.57 12.69 4.70
CA ILE A 164 2.74 13.02 5.53
C ILE A 164 3.63 14.05 4.84
N ALA A 165 3.89 13.89 3.54
CA ALA A 165 4.65 14.88 2.78
C ALA A 165 3.96 16.25 2.77
N ALA A 166 2.64 16.30 2.57
CA ALA A 166 1.86 17.53 2.60
C ALA A 166 1.98 18.25 3.95
N GLU A 167 1.91 17.52 5.08
CA GLU A 167 2.09 18.12 6.40
C GLU A 167 3.51 18.65 6.61
N LYS A 168 4.52 17.91 6.16
CA LYS A 168 5.92 18.36 6.20
C LYS A 168 6.19 19.59 5.31
N PHE A 169 5.41 19.79 4.26
CA PHE A 169 5.44 21.00 3.44
C PHE A 169 4.62 22.17 4.04
N GLY A 170 3.94 21.93 5.17
CA GLY A 170 3.26 22.99 5.93
C GLY A 170 1.75 22.98 5.84
N ALA A 171 1.11 21.93 5.34
CA ALA A 171 -0.34 21.81 5.33
C ALA A 171 -0.91 21.92 6.76
N ALA A 172 -2.01 22.64 6.91
CA ALA A 172 -2.62 22.91 8.20
C ALA A 172 -3.67 21.86 8.60
N GLU A 173 -4.28 21.21 7.62
CA GLU A 173 -5.28 20.17 7.80
C GLU A 173 -5.22 19.21 6.64
N ILE A 174 -5.18 17.89 6.92
CA ILE A 174 -5.15 16.87 5.89
C ILE A 174 -6.21 15.82 6.21
N MET A 175 -7.07 15.55 5.23
CA MET A 175 -8.04 14.47 5.26
C MET A 175 -7.60 13.38 4.27
N GLY A 176 -7.40 12.16 4.75
CA GLY A 176 -7.23 10.98 3.91
C GLY A 176 -8.53 10.19 3.81
N ILE A 177 -8.76 9.56 2.67
CA ILE A 177 -9.86 8.60 2.47
C ILE A 177 -9.26 7.38 1.78
N ASP A 178 -9.59 6.19 2.29
CA ASP A 178 -9.21 4.93 1.65
C ASP A 178 -10.36 3.93 1.76
N ASN A 179 -10.57 3.15 0.70
CA ASN A 179 -11.63 2.15 0.65
C ASN A 179 -11.30 0.87 1.42
N GLU A 180 -10.08 0.76 1.92
CA GLU A 180 -9.63 -0.31 2.79
C GLU A 180 -9.43 0.24 4.21
N SER A 181 -10.18 -0.29 5.19
CA SER A 181 -10.13 0.20 6.58
C SER A 181 -8.73 0.09 7.20
N TRP A 182 -8.04 -1.02 6.91
CA TRP A 182 -6.67 -1.25 7.39
C TRP A 182 -5.65 -0.29 6.77
N ALA A 183 -5.89 0.20 5.54
CA ALA A 183 -5.03 1.22 4.91
C ALA A 183 -5.23 2.59 5.59
N ALA A 184 -6.48 3.00 5.83
CA ALA A 184 -6.79 4.23 6.56
C ALA A 184 -6.17 4.23 7.97
N GLU A 185 -6.25 3.11 8.69
CA GLU A 185 -5.62 2.94 10.01
C GLU A 185 -4.09 3.04 9.92
N ASN A 186 -3.48 2.33 8.95
CA ASN A 186 -2.02 2.36 8.74
C ASN A 186 -1.52 3.77 8.37
N ALA A 187 -2.29 4.53 7.58
CA ALA A 187 -1.95 5.91 7.25
C ALA A 187 -1.85 6.80 8.50
N VAL A 188 -2.80 6.67 9.44
CA VAL A 188 -2.79 7.40 10.71
C VAL A 188 -1.60 6.98 11.58
N GLU A 189 -1.32 5.69 11.70
CA GLU A 189 -0.16 5.20 12.45
C GLU A 189 1.16 5.73 11.88
N ASN A 190 1.32 5.70 10.57
CA ASN A 190 2.50 6.26 9.90
C ASN A 190 2.61 7.77 10.11
N ALA A 191 1.50 8.52 10.01
CA ALA A 191 1.49 9.94 10.27
C ALA A 191 1.97 10.26 11.68
N LEU A 192 1.45 9.56 12.70
CA LEU A 192 1.87 9.71 14.10
C LEU A 192 3.36 9.38 14.30
N ALA A 193 3.87 8.31 13.66
CA ALA A 193 5.28 7.93 13.71
C ALA A 193 6.21 9.00 13.09
N ASN A 194 5.68 9.85 12.20
CA ASN A 194 6.40 10.98 11.61
C ASN A 194 6.20 12.31 12.36
N GLY A 195 5.49 12.30 13.49
CA GLY A 195 5.13 13.50 14.25
C GLY A 195 4.08 14.37 13.57
N CYS A 196 3.37 13.83 12.57
CA CYS A 196 2.28 14.50 11.87
C CYS A 196 0.99 14.36 12.69
N LEU A 197 0.42 15.48 13.12
CA LEU A 197 -0.75 15.53 14.00
C LEU A 197 -1.97 16.18 13.36
N ARG A 198 -1.85 16.64 12.12
CA ARG A 198 -2.90 17.37 11.39
C ARG A 198 -3.60 16.50 10.35
N PHE A 199 -3.23 15.23 10.31
CA PHE A 199 -3.80 14.22 9.43
C PHE A 199 -4.87 13.41 10.13
N SER A 200 -5.97 13.20 9.44
CA SER A 200 -7.01 12.21 9.80
C SER A 200 -7.36 11.39 8.58
N ALA A 201 -7.67 10.11 8.77
CA ALA A 201 -8.12 9.24 7.69
C ALA A 201 -9.50 8.64 7.98
N LEU A 202 -10.27 8.46 6.92
CA LEU A 202 -11.60 7.83 6.94
C LEU A 202 -11.57 6.59 6.04
N HIS A 203 -12.21 5.52 6.50
CA HIS A 203 -12.56 4.39 5.64
C HIS A 203 -13.76 4.78 4.78
N GLY A 204 -13.61 4.75 3.44
CA GLY A 204 -14.66 5.12 2.51
C GLY A 204 -14.14 5.34 1.09
N ASP A 205 -15.00 5.84 0.24
CA ASP A 205 -14.74 6.22 -1.15
C ASP A 205 -15.13 7.68 -1.40
N ALA A 206 -15.20 8.08 -2.68
CA ALA A 206 -15.57 9.45 -3.05
C ALA A 206 -16.98 9.87 -2.58
N SER A 207 -17.87 8.92 -2.24
CA SER A 207 -19.20 9.24 -1.69
C SER A 207 -19.11 9.93 -0.33
N ALA A 208 -18.05 9.72 0.44
CA ALA A 208 -17.80 10.42 1.70
C ALA A 208 -17.66 11.94 1.51
N LEU A 209 -17.29 12.39 0.31
CA LEU A 209 -17.20 13.81 -0.03
C LEU A 209 -18.56 14.48 -0.23
N SER A 210 -19.65 13.73 -0.30
CA SER A 210 -21.02 14.28 -0.45
C SER A 210 -21.44 15.20 0.69
N SER A 211 -20.83 15.04 1.87
CA SER A 211 -21.05 15.90 3.04
C SER A 211 -20.04 17.04 3.17
N VAL A 212 -19.06 17.10 2.25
CA VAL A 212 -18.03 18.15 2.24
C VAL A 212 -18.53 19.33 1.41
N GLU A 213 -18.41 20.53 1.97
CA GLU A 213 -18.78 21.74 1.26
C GLU A 213 -17.92 21.93 0.00
N PRO A 214 -18.50 22.42 -1.11
CA PRO A 214 -17.73 22.79 -2.30
C PRO A 214 -16.58 23.77 -1.98
N ALA A 215 -15.50 23.69 -2.75
CA ALA A 215 -14.34 24.56 -2.59
C ALA A 215 -13.75 24.57 -1.16
N THR A 216 -13.61 23.39 -0.57
CA THR A 216 -13.06 23.19 0.79
C THR A 216 -11.55 23.04 0.79
N PHE A 217 -10.97 22.33 -0.19
CA PHE A 217 -9.56 21.97 -0.20
C PHE A 217 -8.73 22.88 -1.09
N ASP A 218 -7.52 23.22 -0.64
CA ASP A 218 -6.53 23.97 -1.42
C ASP A 218 -5.76 23.02 -2.37
N ALA A 219 -5.63 21.74 -1.99
CA ALA A 219 -5.05 20.69 -2.83
C ALA A 219 -5.79 19.37 -2.69
N VAL A 220 -5.89 18.63 -3.79
CA VAL A 220 -6.39 17.25 -3.84
C VAL A 220 -5.29 16.38 -4.44
N LEU A 221 -4.95 15.29 -3.74
CA LEU A 221 -3.99 14.27 -4.13
C LEU A 221 -4.77 12.99 -4.45
N ALA A 222 -4.49 12.35 -5.58
CA ALA A 222 -5.07 11.05 -5.91
C ALA A 222 -4.08 10.22 -6.74
N ASN A 223 -3.52 9.19 -6.11
CA ASN A 223 -2.63 8.23 -6.76
C ASN A 223 -3.34 6.88 -6.86
N ILE A 224 -4.33 6.80 -7.74
CA ILE A 224 -5.27 5.68 -7.89
C ILE A 224 -5.52 5.38 -9.37
N HIS A 225 -6.19 4.26 -9.66
CA HIS A 225 -6.40 3.81 -11.03
C HIS A 225 -7.17 4.81 -11.90
N LEU A 226 -6.80 4.89 -13.20
CA LEU A 226 -7.38 5.78 -14.21
C LEU A 226 -8.92 5.83 -14.17
N ASN A 227 -9.57 4.65 -14.14
CA ASN A 227 -11.02 4.58 -14.18
C ASN A 227 -11.68 5.28 -12.98
N VAL A 228 -11.07 5.20 -11.80
CA VAL A 228 -11.54 5.89 -10.59
C VAL A 228 -11.32 7.39 -10.72
N LEU A 229 -10.15 7.81 -11.22
CA LEU A 229 -9.86 9.22 -11.47
C LEU A 229 -10.84 9.89 -12.42
N LEU A 230 -11.32 9.16 -13.44
CA LEU A 230 -12.32 9.67 -14.38
C LEU A 230 -13.74 9.62 -13.80
N ASN A 231 -14.08 8.56 -13.07
CA ASN A 231 -15.41 8.38 -12.51
C ASN A 231 -15.71 9.39 -11.40
N ASP A 232 -14.75 9.61 -10.51
CA ASP A 232 -14.90 10.45 -9.32
C ASP A 232 -14.38 11.88 -9.53
N GLY A 233 -13.77 12.16 -10.68
CA GLY A 233 -13.08 13.40 -10.95
C GLY A 233 -13.92 14.66 -10.80
N ALA A 234 -15.21 14.60 -11.16
CA ALA A 234 -16.12 15.73 -10.96
C ALA A 234 -16.32 16.05 -9.47
N THR A 235 -16.34 15.03 -8.60
CA THR A 235 -16.42 15.19 -7.15
C THR A 235 -15.16 15.83 -6.59
N TYR A 236 -13.97 15.37 -7.01
CA TYR A 236 -12.69 15.99 -6.62
C TYR A 236 -12.63 17.46 -7.06
N TRP A 237 -13.09 17.73 -8.28
CA TRP A 237 -13.17 19.09 -8.83
C TRP A 237 -14.11 19.99 -8.02
N GLN A 238 -15.26 19.46 -7.61
CA GLN A 238 -16.24 20.22 -6.81
C GLN A 238 -15.65 20.66 -5.46
N VAL A 239 -14.96 19.79 -4.74
CA VAL A 239 -14.42 20.09 -3.41
C VAL A 239 -13.12 20.90 -3.44
N LEU A 240 -12.44 20.97 -4.58
CA LEU A 240 -11.24 21.79 -4.78
C LEU A 240 -11.62 23.26 -4.89
N LYS A 241 -10.87 24.15 -4.24
CA LYS A 241 -11.05 25.62 -4.33
C LYS A 241 -10.67 26.15 -5.72
N PRO A 242 -11.26 27.28 -6.15
CA PRO A 242 -10.70 28.04 -7.27
C PRO A 242 -9.24 28.43 -7.01
N GLY A 243 -8.36 28.16 -7.98
CA GLY A 243 -6.91 28.32 -7.84
C GLY A 243 -6.20 27.16 -7.11
N GLY A 244 -6.94 26.19 -6.59
CA GLY A 244 -6.41 25.01 -5.93
C GLY A 244 -5.73 24.05 -6.91
N LEU A 245 -4.89 23.16 -6.38
CA LEU A 245 -4.09 22.21 -7.15
C LEU A 245 -4.62 20.79 -7.05
N LEU A 246 -4.67 20.10 -8.18
CA LEU A 246 -5.06 18.70 -8.30
C LEU A 246 -3.86 17.89 -8.80
N PHE A 247 -3.36 16.98 -7.98
CA PHE A 247 -2.25 16.07 -8.29
C PHE A 247 -2.80 14.67 -8.55
N LEU A 248 -2.55 14.15 -9.74
CA LEU A 248 -3.06 12.84 -10.15
C LEU A 248 -1.94 11.94 -10.66
N SER A 249 -1.98 10.67 -10.30
CA SER A 249 -1.17 9.58 -10.82
C SER A 249 -1.88 8.23 -10.66
N GLY A 250 -1.21 7.11 -11.00
CA GLY A 250 -1.80 5.77 -10.98
C GLY A 250 -2.32 5.36 -12.36
N PHE A 251 -1.85 6.02 -13.41
CA PHE A 251 -2.18 5.74 -14.80
C PHE A 251 -0.92 5.76 -15.68
N TYR A 252 -1.01 5.18 -16.87
CA TYR A 252 0.10 5.08 -17.80
C TYR A 252 0.26 6.36 -18.63
N LEU A 253 1.46 6.62 -19.10
CA LEU A 253 1.79 7.78 -19.97
C LEU A 253 0.92 7.80 -21.26
N GLN A 254 0.57 6.64 -21.78
CA GLN A 254 -0.32 6.53 -22.95
C GLN A 254 -1.73 7.08 -22.68
N ASP A 255 -2.17 7.12 -21.43
CA ASP A 255 -3.50 7.57 -21.01
C ASP A 255 -3.53 9.08 -20.67
N LEU A 256 -2.38 9.78 -20.81
CA LEU A 256 -2.25 11.21 -20.50
C LEU A 256 -3.30 12.08 -21.20
N SER A 257 -3.57 11.81 -22.48
CA SER A 257 -4.57 12.59 -23.24
C SER A 257 -5.96 12.41 -22.66
N ILE A 258 -6.33 11.18 -22.26
CA ILE A 258 -7.66 10.88 -21.70
C ILE A 258 -7.89 11.69 -20.41
N ILE A 259 -6.92 11.66 -19.50
CA ILE A 259 -6.97 12.43 -18.25
C ILE A 259 -7.00 13.94 -18.52
N THR A 260 -6.15 14.40 -19.43
CA THR A 260 -6.04 15.83 -19.73
C THR A 260 -7.35 16.37 -20.33
N ASP A 261 -7.88 15.70 -21.35
CA ASP A 261 -9.12 16.09 -22.01
C ASP A 261 -10.30 16.12 -21.02
N TYR A 262 -10.37 15.10 -20.15
CA TYR A 262 -11.43 15.04 -19.14
C TYR A 262 -11.37 16.23 -18.18
N TYR A 263 -10.23 16.49 -17.53
CA TYR A 263 -10.14 17.58 -16.54
C TYR A 263 -10.19 18.97 -17.19
N GLN A 264 -9.67 19.14 -18.40
CA GLN A 264 -9.84 20.38 -19.17
C GLN A 264 -11.32 20.63 -19.52
N SER A 265 -12.11 19.58 -19.75
CA SER A 265 -13.56 19.74 -19.94
C SER A 265 -14.28 20.26 -18.69
N LEU A 266 -13.70 20.05 -17.51
CA LEU A 266 -14.15 20.63 -16.24
C LEU A 266 -13.61 22.05 -15.98
N GLY A 267 -12.75 22.56 -16.87
CA GLY A 267 -12.13 23.89 -16.77
C GLY A 267 -10.74 23.89 -16.14
N ALA A 268 -10.06 22.75 -16.04
CA ALA A 268 -8.73 22.67 -15.47
C ALA A 268 -7.66 23.23 -16.40
N GLU A 269 -6.70 23.96 -15.82
CA GLU A 269 -5.43 24.31 -16.45
C GLU A 269 -4.39 23.23 -16.16
N LEU A 270 -3.81 22.60 -17.19
CA LEU A 270 -2.68 21.69 -17.02
C LEU A 270 -1.41 22.51 -16.74
N LEU A 271 -0.86 22.37 -15.52
CA LEU A 271 0.38 23.05 -15.14
C LEU A 271 1.62 22.25 -15.49
N ASN A 272 1.59 20.96 -15.23
CA ASN A 272 2.73 20.08 -15.41
C ASN A 272 2.30 18.63 -15.61
N HIS A 273 3.11 17.87 -16.32
CA HIS A 273 3.08 16.42 -16.31
C HIS A 273 4.51 15.86 -16.29
N GLN A 274 4.66 14.68 -15.71
CA GLN A 274 5.93 13.95 -15.66
C GLN A 274 5.70 12.48 -15.94
N GLY A 275 6.61 11.87 -16.70
CA GLY A 275 6.65 10.45 -16.94
C GLY A 275 7.87 9.80 -16.27
N MET A 276 7.70 8.58 -15.79
CA MET A 276 8.79 7.73 -15.31
C MET A 276 8.49 6.29 -15.72
N GLU A 277 9.34 5.74 -16.60
CA GLU A 277 9.03 4.50 -17.32
C GLU A 277 7.69 4.65 -18.07
N ASP A 278 6.73 3.73 -17.86
CA ASP A 278 5.42 3.79 -18.49
C ASP A 278 4.37 4.59 -17.67
N TRP A 279 4.73 5.08 -16.48
CA TRP A 279 3.81 5.76 -15.57
C TRP A 279 3.85 7.28 -15.74
N CYS A 280 2.72 7.92 -15.44
CA CYS A 280 2.58 9.36 -15.54
C CYS A 280 1.96 9.95 -14.27
N ALA A 281 2.33 11.20 -14.00
CA ALA A 281 1.63 12.06 -13.04
C ALA A 281 1.39 13.45 -13.67
N VAL A 282 0.29 14.09 -13.29
CA VAL A 282 -0.11 15.40 -13.77
C VAL A 282 -0.48 16.33 -12.61
N VAL A 283 -0.32 17.60 -12.83
CA VAL A 283 -0.79 18.66 -11.92
C VAL A 283 -1.69 19.62 -12.69
N PHE A 284 -2.90 19.79 -12.20
CA PHE A 284 -3.85 20.77 -12.72
C PHE A 284 -4.10 21.88 -11.71
N ARG A 285 -4.49 23.05 -12.21
CA ARG A 285 -5.06 24.15 -11.43
C ARG A 285 -6.54 24.33 -11.78
N LYS A 286 -7.36 24.58 -10.75
CA LYS A 286 -8.78 24.93 -10.89
C LYS A 286 -8.96 26.40 -11.17
#